data_1aa9a12162a82816eb04ed89570a3cda
#
_entry.id   1aa9a12162a82816eb04ed89570a3cda
#
_cell.length_a   1.000
_cell.length_b   1.000
_cell.length_c   1.000
_cell.angle_alpha   90.00
_cell.angle_beta   90.00
_cell.angle_gamma   90.00
#
_symmetry.space_group_name_H-M   'P 1'
#
loop_
_entity.id
_entity.type
_entity.pdbx_description
1 polymer ?
#
loop_
_entity_poly.entity_id
_entity_poly.type
_entity_poly.pdbx_seq_one_letter_code
_entity_poly.pdbx_strand_id
1 'polypeptide(L)'
;ELIVAGHALQAMYIPGHTLGAIAWYLPPRADAAAGDVFTGDTLFAAGCGRLFEGSPTQMHASLRSLVALPGETLLWFGHEYTAANLRFAAAIEPDNSAVTARAVDLPICTTPTTVALELATNPFVRARSVEQLAERRLAKDEFRG
;
A
#
# COMPACT_ATOMS: atom_id res chain seq x y z
N GLU A 1 20.05 0.19 8.77
CA GLU A 1 20.43 0.95 7.56
C GLU A 1 21.25 0.07 6.61
N LEU A 2 21.02 0.19 5.32
CA LEU A 2 21.73 -0.51 4.26
C LEU A 2 22.24 0.50 3.24
N ILE A 3 23.51 0.42 2.87
CA ILE A 3 24.08 1.28 1.82
C ILE A 3 24.09 0.53 0.48
N VAL A 4 23.39 1.09 -0.51
CA VAL A 4 23.33 0.56 -1.86
C VAL A 4 23.68 1.67 -2.86
N ALA A 5 24.70 1.46 -3.68
CA ALA A 5 25.16 2.43 -4.67
C ALA A 5 25.41 3.86 -4.08
N GLY A 6 25.91 3.92 -2.85
CA GLY A 6 26.16 5.19 -2.15
C GLY A 6 24.94 5.83 -1.47
N HIS A 7 23.76 5.19 -1.54
CA HIS A 7 22.53 5.67 -0.91
C HIS A 7 22.21 4.88 0.35
N ALA A 8 21.80 5.57 1.42
CA ALA A 8 21.38 4.97 2.68
C ALA A 8 19.88 4.62 2.64
N LEU A 9 19.55 3.34 2.65
CA LEU A 9 18.19 2.84 2.80
C LEU A 9 17.90 2.55 4.27
N GLN A 10 16.72 2.97 4.72
CA GLN A 10 16.22 2.74 6.06
C GLN A 10 15.27 1.54 6.05
N ALA A 11 15.50 0.57 6.93
CA ALA A 11 14.58 -0.55 7.11
C ALA A 11 13.38 -0.11 7.96
N MET A 12 12.17 -0.38 7.45
CA MET A 12 10.91 -0.22 8.16
C MET A 12 10.31 -1.60 8.40
N TYR A 13 10.10 -1.99 9.65
CA TYR A 13 9.45 -3.26 9.97
C TYR A 13 7.94 -3.12 9.75
N ILE A 14 7.39 -3.93 8.84
CA ILE A 14 6.01 -3.85 8.35
C ILE A 14 5.31 -5.23 8.36
N PRO A 15 5.20 -5.89 9.53
CA PRO A 15 4.59 -7.21 9.62
C PRO A 15 3.10 -7.18 9.27
N GLY A 16 2.58 -8.31 8.80
CA GLY A 16 1.17 -8.48 8.46
C GLY A 16 0.99 -9.55 7.39
N HIS A 17 1.51 -9.33 6.20
CA HIS A 17 1.54 -10.37 5.16
C HIS A 17 2.40 -11.55 5.60
N THR A 18 3.64 -11.27 6.03
CA THR A 18 4.50 -12.18 6.78
C THR A 18 4.98 -11.50 8.06
N LEU A 19 5.46 -12.28 9.04
CA LEU A 19 5.99 -11.72 10.30
C LEU A 19 7.33 -11.03 10.11
N GLY A 20 8.13 -11.46 9.13
CA GLY A 20 9.45 -10.90 8.84
C GLY A 20 9.45 -9.78 7.79
N ALA A 21 8.28 -9.27 7.37
CA ALA A 21 8.20 -8.27 6.31
C ALA A 21 8.90 -6.96 6.68
N ILE A 22 9.74 -6.48 5.77
CA ILE A 22 10.48 -5.22 5.87
C ILE A 22 10.26 -4.42 4.59
N ALA A 23 9.97 -3.14 4.72
CA ALA A 23 10.10 -2.18 3.62
C ALA A 23 11.46 -1.49 3.68
N TRP A 24 11.98 -1.14 2.50
CA TRP A 24 13.18 -0.31 2.40
C TRP A 24 12.79 1.08 1.93
N TYR A 25 13.06 2.06 2.74
CA TYR A 25 12.80 3.47 2.47
C TYR A 25 14.09 4.19 2.09
N LEU A 26 14.08 4.80 0.92
CA LEU A 26 15.12 5.70 0.44
C LEU A 26 14.57 7.14 0.55
N PRO A 27 15.09 7.96 1.49
CA PRO A 27 14.62 9.32 1.67
C PRO A 27 14.85 10.22 0.45
N PRO A 28 14.17 11.36 0.34
CA PRO A 28 14.43 12.36 -0.69
C PRO A 28 15.91 12.74 -0.78
N ARG A 29 16.37 12.99 -2.01
CA ARG A 29 17.77 13.32 -2.32
C ARG A 29 17.83 14.61 -3.14
N ALA A 30 19.03 15.16 -3.30
CA ALA A 30 19.23 16.39 -4.08
C ALA A 30 18.77 16.27 -5.56
N ASP A 31 18.85 15.05 -6.11
CA ASP A 31 18.46 14.70 -7.48
C ASP A 31 17.04 14.10 -7.58
N ALA A 32 16.37 13.84 -6.45
CA ALA A 32 15.03 13.25 -6.38
C ALA A 32 14.25 13.85 -5.20
N ALA A 33 13.32 14.75 -5.49
CA ALA A 33 12.54 15.46 -4.47
C ALA A 33 11.59 14.54 -3.68
N ALA A 34 11.13 13.44 -4.28
CA ALA A 34 10.35 12.42 -3.61
C ALA A 34 11.26 11.32 -3.05
N GLY A 35 10.86 10.72 -1.93
CA GLY A 35 11.46 9.47 -1.45
C GLY A 35 10.86 8.26 -2.16
N ASP A 36 11.54 7.12 -2.05
CA ASP A 36 11.09 5.84 -2.57
C ASP A 36 10.95 4.83 -1.44
N VAL A 37 9.88 4.03 -1.43
CA VAL A 37 9.74 2.94 -0.47
C VAL A 37 9.32 1.64 -1.18
N PHE A 38 10.04 0.57 -0.93
CA PHE A 38 9.80 -0.75 -1.51
C PHE A 38 8.99 -1.57 -0.51
N THR A 39 7.69 -1.77 -0.79
CA THR A 39 6.72 -2.31 0.16
C THR A 39 6.54 -3.83 0.06
N GLY A 40 7.14 -4.47 -0.95
CA GLY A 40 6.95 -5.90 -1.21
C GLY A 40 5.47 -6.24 -1.35
N ASP A 41 5.02 -7.20 -0.54
CA ASP A 41 3.65 -7.69 -0.53
C ASP A 41 2.81 -7.18 0.66
N THR A 42 3.27 -6.15 1.36
CA THR A 42 2.48 -5.54 2.45
C THR A 42 1.47 -4.53 1.91
N LEU A 43 1.90 -3.61 1.03
CA LEU A 43 1.01 -2.62 0.42
C LEU A 43 1.10 -2.72 -1.10
N PHE A 44 -0.06 -2.77 -1.76
CA PHE A 44 -0.24 -2.68 -3.20
C PHE A 44 -1.05 -1.44 -3.57
N ALA A 45 -1.04 -1.06 -4.85
CA ALA A 45 -1.96 -0.03 -5.35
C ALA A 45 -3.42 -0.41 -5.07
N ALA A 46 -4.11 0.45 -4.31
CA ALA A 46 -5.48 0.25 -3.82
C ALA A 46 -5.71 -1.06 -3.03
N GLY A 47 -4.66 -1.64 -2.44
CA GLY A 47 -4.76 -2.92 -1.75
C GLY A 47 -3.68 -3.17 -0.70
N CYS A 48 -3.77 -4.32 -0.04
CA CYS A 48 -2.73 -4.86 0.84
C CYS A 48 -2.66 -6.39 0.72
N GLY A 49 -1.54 -6.95 1.17
CA GLY A 49 -1.33 -8.39 1.21
C GLY A 49 -2.33 -9.15 2.08
N ARG A 50 -2.50 -10.45 1.80
CA ARG A 50 -3.22 -11.36 2.69
C ARG A 50 -2.46 -11.53 3.99
N LEU A 51 -3.18 -11.86 5.06
CA LEU A 51 -2.61 -12.13 6.38
C LEU A 51 -2.23 -13.61 6.48
N PHE A 52 -1.08 -14.00 5.91
CA PHE A 52 -0.64 -15.39 5.98
C PHE A 52 -0.07 -15.76 7.34
N GLU A 53 0.67 -14.85 7.97
CA GLU A 53 1.34 -15.10 9.24
C GLU A 53 0.96 -14.07 10.29
N GLY A 54 0.75 -12.81 9.90
CA GLY A 54 0.48 -11.71 10.81
C GLY A 54 -1.00 -11.52 11.12
N SER A 55 -1.27 -10.53 11.96
CA SER A 55 -2.61 -10.15 12.42
C SER A 55 -3.12 -8.87 11.74
N PRO A 56 -4.45 -8.61 11.78
CA PRO A 56 -5.01 -7.33 11.36
C PRO A 56 -4.39 -6.13 12.10
N THR A 57 -4.07 -6.28 13.37
CA THR A 57 -3.41 -5.24 14.18
C THR A 57 -2.03 -4.91 13.62
N GLN A 58 -1.23 -5.91 13.28
CA GLN A 58 0.10 -5.71 12.69
C GLN A 58 -0.01 -5.06 11.31
N MET A 59 -0.89 -5.57 10.43
CA MET A 59 -1.09 -4.99 9.10
C MET A 59 -1.56 -3.54 9.18
N HIS A 60 -2.51 -3.24 10.06
CA HIS A 60 -3.01 -1.87 10.26
C HIS A 60 -1.87 -0.92 10.68
N ALA A 61 -1.06 -1.32 11.67
CA ALA A 61 0.09 -0.53 12.11
C ALA A 61 1.12 -0.34 10.98
N SER A 62 1.40 -1.39 10.22
CA SER A 62 2.32 -1.36 9.08
C SER A 62 1.85 -0.41 7.97
N LEU A 63 0.58 -0.48 7.58
CA LEU A 63 0.01 0.45 6.60
C LEU A 63 0.05 1.90 7.10
N ARG A 64 -0.25 2.12 8.39
CA ARG A 64 -0.18 3.47 9.00
C ARG A 64 1.25 4.02 8.99
N SER A 65 2.26 3.19 9.22
CA SER A 65 3.66 3.63 9.19
C SER A 65 4.11 4.02 7.77
N LEU A 66 3.68 3.26 6.76
CA LEU A 66 3.99 3.55 5.36
C LEU A 66 3.34 4.86 4.88
N VAL A 67 2.07 5.10 5.23
CA VAL A 67 1.36 6.31 4.80
C VAL A 67 1.60 7.53 5.71
N ALA A 68 2.41 7.39 6.74
CA ALA A 68 2.96 8.52 7.49
C ALA A 68 4.15 9.20 6.78
N LEU A 69 4.69 8.58 5.73
CA LEU A 69 5.68 9.20 4.85
C LEU A 69 5.06 10.36 4.06
N PRO A 70 5.87 11.30 3.53
CA PRO A 70 5.38 12.41 2.71
C PRO A 70 4.49 11.94 1.56
N GLY A 71 3.46 12.73 1.23
CA GLY A 71 2.42 12.35 0.26
C GLY A 71 2.93 12.02 -1.14
N GLU A 72 4.03 12.63 -1.56
CA GLU A 72 4.72 12.42 -2.84
C GLU A 72 5.63 11.18 -2.85
N THR A 73 5.85 10.53 -1.70
CA THR A 73 6.70 9.32 -1.62
C THR A 73 6.17 8.24 -2.57
N LEU A 74 7.07 7.70 -3.38
CA LEU A 74 6.77 6.62 -4.33
C LEU A 74 6.77 5.26 -3.63
N LEU A 75 5.68 4.52 -3.80
CA LEU A 75 5.48 3.19 -3.23
C LEU A 75 5.67 2.14 -4.34
N TRP A 76 6.74 1.37 -4.25
CA TRP A 76 7.08 0.28 -5.17
C TRP A 76 6.63 -1.05 -4.58
N PHE A 77 5.71 -1.74 -5.23
CA PHE A 77 5.07 -2.95 -4.73
C PHE A 77 5.34 -4.18 -5.62
N GLY A 78 5.14 -5.38 -5.06
CA GLY A 78 5.60 -6.63 -5.65
C GLY A 78 4.74 -7.21 -6.77
N HIS A 79 3.43 -6.91 -6.83
CA HIS A 79 2.49 -7.54 -7.75
C HIS A 79 1.51 -6.54 -8.39
N GLU A 80 1.17 -6.79 -9.66
CA GLU A 80 0.21 -5.96 -10.42
C GLU A 80 -1.25 -6.44 -10.18
N TYR A 81 -1.81 -6.03 -9.03
CA TYR A 81 -3.19 -6.36 -8.64
C TYR A 81 -4.15 -5.17 -8.73
N THR A 82 -3.72 -4.05 -9.25
CA THR A 82 -4.39 -2.75 -9.17
C THR A 82 -5.80 -2.76 -9.72
N ALA A 83 -6.02 -3.34 -10.90
CA ALA A 83 -7.35 -3.40 -11.50
C ALA A 83 -8.36 -4.17 -10.62
N ALA A 84 -7.94 -5.34 -10.08
CA ALA A 84 -8.78 -6.14 -9.18
C ALA A 84 -8.98 -5.45 -7.82
N ASN A 85 -7.98 -4.72 -7.33
CA ASN A 85 -8.07 -3.96 -6.09
C ASN A 85 -9.02 -2.77 -6.23
N LEU A 86 -8.99 -2.05 -7.34
CA LEU A 86 -9.89 -0.92 -7.60
C LEU A 86 -11.35 -1.37 -7.77
N ARG A 87 -11.61 -2.54 -8.39
CA ARG A 87 -12.97 -3.11 -8.41
C ARG A 87 -13.50 -3.36 -6.99
N PHE A 88 -12.67 -3.92 -6.12
CA PHE A 88 -13.03 -4.11 -4.72
C PHE A 88 -13.20 -2.78 -4.00
N ALA A 89 -12.30 -1.82 -4.19
CA ALA A 89 -12.39 -0.50 -3.58
C ALA A 89 -13.69 0.22 -3.97
N ALA A 90 -14.11 0.13 -5.23
CA ALA A 90 -15.37 0.67 -5.70
C ALA A 90 -16.61 0.00 -5.07
N ALA A 91 -16.53 -1.32 -4.82
CA ALA A 91 -17.61 -2.05 -4.14
C ALA A 91 -17.73 -1.68 -2.64
N ILE A 92 -16.60 -1.41 -1.98
CA ILE A 92 -16.56 -1.05 -0.55
C ILE A 92 -16.85 0.43 -0.31
N GLU A 93 -16.40 1.30 -1.21
CA GLU A 93 -16.55 2.75 -1.12
C GLU A 93 -17.18 3.31 -2.42
N PRO A 94 -18.47 3.00 -2.71
CA PRO A 94 -19.10 3.35 -4.01
C PRO A 94 -19.17 4.85 -4.27
N ASP A 95 -19.18 5.67 -3.21
CA ASP A 95 -19.22 7.15 -3.32
C ASP A 95 -17.82 7.78 -3.41
N ASN A 96 -16.76 6.99 -3.45
CA ASN A 96 -15.40 7.50 -3.54
C ASN A 96 -15.01 7.80 -5.00
N SER A 97 -15.22 9.05 -5.41
CA SER A 97 -14.91 9.50 -6.77
C SER A 97 -13.44 9.36 -7.16
N ALA A 98 -12.50 9.40 -6.19
CA ALA A 98 -11.09 9.19 -6.46
C ALA A 98 -10.79 7.74 -6.89
N VAL A 99 -11.51 6.75 -6.34
CA VAL A 99 -11.42 5.35 -6.77
C VAL A 99 -11.90 5.20 -8.21
N THR A 100 -13.06 5.79 -8.53
CA THR A 100 -13.63 5.76 -9.88
C THR A 100 -12.68 6.42 -10.89
N ALA A 101 -12.16 7.60 -10.56
CA ALA A 101 -11.22 8.31 -11.43
C ALA A 101 -9.93 7.51 -11.66
N ARG A 102 -9.39 6.86 -10.60
CA ARG A 102 -8.18 6.05 -10.70
C ARG A 102 -8.38 4.79 -11.56
N ALA A 103 -9.59 4.25 -11.63
CA ALA A 103 -9.90 3.06 -12.41
C ALA A 103 -9.98 3.31 -13.92
N VAL A 104 -10.08 4.57 -14.35
CA VAL A 104 -10.09 4.95 -15.77
C VAL A 104 -8.65 4.95 -16.31
N ASP A 105 -8.47 4.35 -17.49
CA ASP A 105 -7.20 4.37 -18.23
C ASP A 105 -5.97 3.85 -17.42
N LEU A 106 -6.16 2.75 -16.71
CA LEU A 106 -5.04 2.12 -15.99
C LEU A 106 -3.93 1.69 -16.96
N PRO A 107 -2.69 2.07 -16.70
CA PRO A 107 -1.55 1.56 -17.47
C PRO A 107 -1.34 0.06 -17.19
N ILE A 108 -0.62 -0.63 -18.09
CA ILE A 108 -0.27 -2.05 -17.91
C ILE A 108 0.57 -2.25 -16.64
N CYS A 109 1.45 -1.30 -16.33
CA CYS A 109 2.25 -1.29 -15.10
C CYS A 109 1.86 -0.08 -14.26
N THR A 110 1.32 -0.31 -13.06
CA THR A 110 0.83 0.74 -12.17
C THR A 110 1.79 1.06 -11.01
N THR A 111 2.90 0.34 -10.90
CA THR A 111 3.96 0.67 -9.95
C THR A 111 4.90 1.73 -10.54
N PRO A 112 5.36 2.73 -9.79
CA PRO A 112 4.96 3.02 -8.42
C PRO A 112 3.62 3.74 -8.30
N THR A 113 3.02 3.67 -7.12
CA THR A 113 1.94 4.56 -6.68
C THR A 113 2.50 5.64 -5.73
N THR A 114 1.67 6.50 -5.15
CA THR A 114 2.10 7.48 -4.16
C THR A 114 1.34 7.34 -2.86
N VAL A 115 1.94 7.79 -1.75
CA VAL A 115 1.26 7.84 -0.45
C VAL A 115 -0.05 8.61 -0.54
N ALA A 116 -0.06 9.78 -1.20
CA ALA A 116 -1.27 10.59 -1.37
C ALA A 116 -2.39 9.85 -2.12
N LEU A 117 -2.03 9.11 -3.18
CA LEU A 117 -3.01 8.34 -3.96
C LEU A 117 -3.57 7.16 -3.16
N GLU A 118 -2.74 6.48 -2.36
CA GLU A 118 -3.20 5.42 -1.46
C GLU A 118 -4.10 5.95 -0.34
N LEU A 119 -3.80 7.10 0.25
CA LEU A 119 -4.67 7.75 1.22
C LEU A 119 -6.06 8.10 0.64
N ALA A 120 -6.11 8.42 -0.66
CA ALA A 120 -7.36 8.75 -1.34
C ALA A 120 -8.18 7.52 -1.77
N THR A 121 -7.54 6.41 -2.11
CA THR A 121 -8.19 5.33 -2.87
C THR A 121 -8.05 3.93 -2.28
N ASN A 122 -7.10 3.69 -1.37
CA ASN A 122 -6.85 2.35 -0.84
C ASN A 122 -7.79 2.05 0.34
N PRO A 123 -8.73 1.11 0.23
CA PRO A 123 -9.70 0.86 1.29
C PRO A 123 -9.07 0.33 2.60
N PHE A 124 -7.90 -0.30 2.53
CA PHE A 124 -7.21 -0.80 3.73
C PHE A 124 -6.46 0.32 4.45
N VAL A 125 -5.80 1.20 3.71
CA VAL A 125 -5.17 2.43 4.24
C VAL A 125 -6.21 3.36 4.87
N ARG A 126 -7.40 3.43 4.27
CA ARG A 126 -8.54 4.25 4.72
C ARG A 126 -9.36 3.60 5.85
N ALA A 127 -9.03 2.37 6.25
CA ALA A 127 -9.66 1.74 7.40
C ALA A 127 -9.39 2.55 8.68
N ARG A 128 -10.44 2.89 9.41
CA ARG A 128 -10.38 3.76 10.59
C ARG A 128 -10.00 3.01 11.87
N SER A 129 -10.11 1.67 11.84
CA SER A 129 -9.77 0.81 12.96
C SER A 129 -9.23 -0.54 12.48
N VAL A 130 -8.65 -1.30 13.40
CA VAL A 130 -8.18 -2.67 13.16
C VAL A 130 -9.34 -3.58 12.74
N GLU A 131 -10.50 -3.44 13.38
CA GLU A 131 -11.71 -4.22 13.09
C GLU A 131 -12.17 -3.96 11.64
N GLN A 132 -12.23 -2.70 11.23
CA GLN A 132 -12.63 -2.34 9.87
C GLN A 132 -11.63 -2.87 8.83
N LEU A 133 -10.33 -2.85 9.13
CA LEU A 133 -9.32 -3.47 8.27
C LEU A 133 -9.54 -4.98 8.17
N ALA A 134 -9.79 -5.66 9.29
CA ALA A 134 -10.05 -7.09 9.31
C ALA A 134 -11.29 -7.47 8.49
N GLU A 135 -12.38 -6.73 8.65
CA GLU A 135 -13.62 -6.91 7.88
C GLU A 135 -13.36 -6.74 6.37
N ARG A 136 -12.67 -5.65 5.99
CA ARG A 136 -12.32 -5.38 4.58
C ARG A 136 -11.40 -6.45 4.01
N ARG A 137 -10.44 -6.96 4.80
CA ARG A 137 -9.55 -8.02 4.34
C ARG A 137 -10.29 -9.34 4.09
N LEU A 138 -11.18 -9.72 5.01
CA LEU A 138 -12.03 -10.90 4.84
C LEU A 138 -12.94 -10.74 3.60
N ALA A 139 -13.61 -9.60 3.48
CA ALA A 139 -14.46 -9.31 2.32
C ALA A 139 -13.69 -9.37 1.00
N LYS A 140 -12.43 -8.89 0.97
CA LYS A 140 -11.58 -8.97 -0.22
C LYS A 140 -11.19 -10.41 -0.56
N ASP A 141 -10.96 -11.26 0.43
CA ASP A 141 -10.59 -12.67 0.21
C ASP A 141 -11.75 -13.48 -0.41
N GLU A 142 -12.99 -13.07 -0.14
CA GLU A 142 -14.22 -13.66 -0.69
C GLU A 142 -14.71 -12.99 -1.98
N PHE A 143 -14.19 -11.83 -2.33
CA PHE A 143 -14.63 -11.02 -3.46
C PHE A 143 -14.37 -11.71 -4.80
N ARG A 144 -15.39 -11.75 -5.67
CA ARG A 144 -15.38 -12.42 -6.99
C ARG A 144 -15.65 -11.48 -8.16
N GLY A 145 -15.66 -10.13 -7.90
CA GLY A 145 -15.90 -9.11 -8.91
C GLY A 145 -14.69 -8.76 -9.79
#